data_381fd9bf8d3f1496f37df14245d842fa
#
_entry.id   381fd9bf8d3f1496f37df14245d842fa
#
_cell.length_a   1.000
_cell.length_b   1.000
_cell.length_c   1.000
_cell.angle_alpha   90.00
_cell.angle_beta   90.00
_cell.angle_gamma   90.00
#
_symmetry.space_group_name_H-M   'P 1'
#
loop_
_entity.id
_entity.type
_entity.pdbx_description
1 polymer ?
#
loop_
_entity_poly.entity_id
_entity_poly.type
_entity_poly.pdbx_seq_one_letter_code
_entity_poly.pdbx_strand_id
1 'polypeptide(L)'
;MKRQLLSLLFVAFALMAMATPDNVEKMLNSIGAVKSFEQIEKNDTTRQYYLMKFTQALDPENEAAGTFEQRVMLGHRGYDRPTVVVTEGYGGDYAFNNPRYMEELTYILDANILFVEYRYFSGSMPEPCNWEYLTVANSMVDYHNIITAFKPFYTGKWASTGISKGGSTSLFFRAYYPNDLDVSVPYVGPLSCAVEDGRHESFLEQVSTKENRDAIRNFQTELFERKARLMPMFDKYCFEHDMVFRVPTSTIYDLLVLEYQFSMWQWGTPVSTIPALDSDDETIFSYFVKMCGPDYFAAGSNIESFFVQAVKDFGYYGYNIEPFHKYVNAEDIEGYLKRVLLPESFADVKFDDSNYRYVTDFYTENDPKMLFIYGEVDPWTASGVTWLRDRNKENIKIFIQPGGSHTARILNMPEGMRNEILELLNEWMQYK
;
A
#
# COMPACT_ATOMS: atom_id res chain seq x y z
N MET A 1 28.04 19.60 -53.62
CA MET A 1 28.30 18.31 -52.93
C MET A 1 29.15 18.61 -51.67
N LYS A 2 28.54 18.76 -50.54
CA LYS A 2 29.23 18.87 -49.24
C LYS A 2 28.87 17.66 -48.42
N ARG A 3 29.84 16.76 -48.16
CA ARG A 3 29.74 15.64 -47.24
C ARG A 3 29.88 16.21 -45.82
N GLN A 4 28.83 16.04 -45.02
CA GLN A 4 28.90 16.22 -43.55
C GLN A 4 29.31 14.88 -42.96
N LEU A 5 30.47 14.84 -42.32
CA LEU A 5 30.88 13.76 -41.43
C LEU A 5 30.11 13.95 -40.09
N LEU A 6 29.25 12.97 -39.77
CA LEU A 6 28.72 12.79 -38.44
C LEU A 6 29.77 12.03 -37.62
N SER A 7 30.41 12.71 -36.68
CA SER A 7 31.25 12.08 -35.65
C SER A 7 30.33 11.50 -34.55
N LEU A 8 30.22 10.18 -34.51
CA LEU A 8 29.62 9.46 -33.36
C LEU A 8 30.63 9.54 -32.20
N LEU A 9 30.30 10.32 -31.18
CA LEU A 9 30.94 10.21 -29.87
C LEU A 9 30.36 8.98 -29.16
N PHE A 10 31.09 7.88 -29.14
CA PHE A 10 30.89 6.80 -28.19
C PHE A 10 31.34 7.23 -26.81
N VAL A 11 30.44 7.61 -25.93
CA VAL A 11 30.73 7.74 -24.49
C VAL A 11 30.73 6.32 -23.93
N ALA A 12 31.90 5.74 -23.80
CA ALA A 12 32.09 4.52 -23.04
C ALA A 12 31.91 4.84 -21.54
N PHE A 13 30.79 4.56 -20.97
CA PHE A 13 30.64 4.44 -19.53
C PHE A 13 31.49 3.23 -19.08
N ALA A 14 32.68 3.53 -18.60
CA ALA A 14 33.46 2.55 -17.84
C ALA A 14 32.68 2.30 -16.53
N LEU A 15 32.02 1.16 -16.40
CA LEU A 15 31.64 0.61 -15.11
C LEU A 15 32.94 0.36 -14.34
N MET A 16 33.36 1.34 -13.55
CA MET A 16 34.33 1.09 -12.49
C MET A 16 33.61 0.18 -11.49
N ALA A 17 34.00 -1.09 -11.45
CA ALA A 17 33.66 -1.94 -10.34
C ALA A 17 34.20 -1.28 -9.08
N MET A 18 33.32 -0.63 -8.31
CA MET A 18 33.70 -0.12 -6.99
C MET A 18 34.11 -1.30 -6.15
N ALA A 19 35.30 -1.22 -5.54
CA ALA A 19 35.74 -2.23 -4.59
C ALA A 19 34.69 -2.32 -3.46
N THR A 20 34.24 -3.53 -3.13
CA THR A 20 33.28 -3.75 -2.05
C THR A 20 33.84 -3.13 -0.76
N PRO A 21 33.09 -2.21 -0.10
CA PRO A 21 33.58 -1.55 1.11
C PRO A 21 33.84 -2.57 2.23
N ASP A 22 34.89 -2.35 3.02
CA ASP A 22 35.27 -3.23 4.12
C ASP A 22 34.19 -3.36 5.21
N ASN A 23 33.30 -2.34 5.29
CA ASN A 23 32.14 -2.34 6.18
C ASN A 23 30.98 -1.50 5.64
N VAL A 24 29.77 -1.73 6.19
CA VAL A 24 28.53 -1.06 5.77
C VAL A 24 28.56 0.44 6.02
N GLU A 25 29.14 0.90 7.12
CA GLU A 25 29.21 2.32 7.45
C GLU A 25 30.06 3.11 6.43
N LYS A 26 31.16 2.52 5.95
CA LYS A 26 31.95 3.13 4.86
C LYS A 26 31.14 3.24 3.58
N MET A 27 30.34 2.22 3.27
CA MET A 27 29.42 2.25 2.13
C MET A 27 28.41 3.39 2.31
N LEU A 28 27.70 3.44 3.45
CA LEU A 28 26.69 4.47 3.71
C LEU A 28 27.27 5.88 3.63
N ASN A 29 28.47 6.10 4.18
CA ASN A 29 29.18 7.39 4.10
C ASN A 29 29.62 7.76 2.66
N SER A 30 29.72 6.79 1.76
CA SER A 30 30.09 7.04 0.35
C SER A 30 28.90 7.42 -0.52
N ILE A 31 27.66 7.17 -0.08
CA ILE A 31 26.43 7.51 -0.80
C ILE A 31 26.08 8.97 -0.47
N GLY A 32 26.30 9.87 -1.41
CA GLY A 32 26.12 11.31 -1.20
C GLY A 32 24.69 11.74 -0.77
N ALA A 33 23.67 10.94 -1.12
CA ALA A 33 22.29 11.18 -0.71
C ALA A 33 21.98 10.72 0.73
N VAL A 34 22.81 9.87 1.35
CA VAL A 34 22.67 9.48 2.76
C VAL A 34 23.20 10.61 3.63
N LYS A 35 22.29 11.36 4.25
CA LYS A 35 22.64 12.51 5.09
C LYS A 35 23.11 12.11 6.47
N SER A 36 22.48 11.10 7.05
CA SER A 36 22.82 10.53 8.35
C SER A 36 22.30 9.11 8.46
N PHE A 37 22.90 8.33 9.34
CA PHE A 37 22.43 7.00 9.69
C PHE A 37 22.80 6.66 11.13
N GLU A 38 22.06 5.71 11.70
CA GLU A 38 22.35 5.09 12.98
C GLU A 38 22.14 3.58 12.89
N GLN A 39 22.94 2.82 13.61
CA GLN A 39 22.72 1.39 13.73
C GLN A 39 21.58 1.15 14.73
N ILE A 40 20.64 0.31 14.37
CA ILE A 40 19.50 -0.06 15.18
C ILE A 40 19.52 -1.55 15.53
N GLU A 41 18.98 -1.91 16.67
CA GLU A 41 18.92 -3.30 17.11
C GLU A 41 17.64 -3.99 16.65
N LYS A 42 17.78 -5.20 16.08
CA LYS A 42 16.69 -6.13 15.75
C LYS A 42 16.96 -7.50 16.35
N ASN A 43 15.90 -8.28 16.56
CA ASN A 43 16.04 -9.67 17.04
C ASN A 43 16.68 -10.58 15.98
N ASP A 44 16.60 -10.20 14.72
CA ASP A 44 17.32 -10.87 13.65
C ASP A 44 18.82 -10.57 13.72
N THR A 45 19.60 -11.54 14.18
CA THR A 45 21.07 -11.44 14.31
C THR A 45 21.80 -11.80 13.01
N THR A 46 21.09 -12.15 11.95
CA THR A 46 21.70 -12.52 10.66
C THR A 46 22.02 -11.31 9.79
N ARG A 47 21.49 -10.14 10.14
CA ARG A 47 21.67 -8.87 9.43
C ARG A 47 22.17 -7.77 10.38
N GLN A 48 22.87 -6.79 9.81
CA GLN A 48 23.17 -5.52 10.47
C GLN A 48 22.13 -4.48 10.02
N TYR A 49 21.45 -3.84 10.96
CA TYR A 49 20.39 -2.90 10.65
C TYR A 49 20.81 -1.45 10.88
N TYR A 50 20.48 -0.60 9.90
CA TYR A 50 20.74 0.84 9.92
C TYR A 50 19.48 1.59 9.53
N LEU A 51 19.09 2.58 10.33
CA LEU A 51 18.07 3.56 9.96
C LEU A 51 18.77 4.81 9.45
N MET A 52 18.41 5.28 8.27
CA MET A 52 19.05 6.42 7.63
C MET A 52 18.03 7.47 7.17
N LYS A 53 18.53 8.69 7.04
CA LYS A 53 17.88 9.80 6.35
C LYS A 53 18.50 9.94 4.96
N PHE A 54 17.66 9.78 3.94
CA PHE A 54 18.03 9.87 2.54
C PHE A 54 17.47 11.16 1.94
N THR A 55 18.31 11.99 1.33
CA THR A 55 17.89 13.26 0.74
C THR A 55 17.20 13.01 -0.60
N GLN A 56 15.97 13.50 -0.73
CA GLN A 56 15.15 13.40 -1.94
C GLN A 56 14.70 14.77 -2.41
N ALA A 57 14.49 14.94 -3.72
CA ALA A 57 13.87 16.13 -4.27
C ALA A 57 12.37 16.16 -3.92
N LEU A 58 11.83 17.34 -3.56
CA LEU A 58 10.38 17.53 -3.44
C LEU A 58 9.70 17.33 -4.79
N ASP A 59 10.22 18.00 -5.80
CA ASP A 59 9.83 17.86 -7.19
C ASP A 59 11.05 17.46 -8.03
N PRO A 60 11.09 16.22 -8.55
CA PRO A 60 12.21 15.76 -9.36
C PRO A 60 12.43 16.55 -10.67
N GLU A 61 11.40 17.25 -11.15
CA GLU A 61 11.48 18.06 -12.38
C GLU A 61 11.83 19.53 -12.09
N ASN A 62 11.84 19.95 -10.82
CA ASN A 62 12.09 21.32 -10.42
C ASN A 62 13.00 21.42 -9.18
N GLU A 63 14.30 21.53 -9.39
CA GLU A 63 15.27 21.67 -8.28
C GLU A 63 14.98 22.85 -7.33
N ALA A 64 14.30 23.91 -7.81
CA ALA A 64 13.94 25.06 -6.98
C ALA A 64 12.85 24.75 -5.95
N ALA A 65 12.12 23.63 -6.09
CA ALA A 65 11.16 23.17 -5.09
C ALA A 65 11.84 22.78 -3.76
N GLY A 66 13.13 22.42 -3.80
CA GLY A 66 13.91 22.02 -2.64
C GLY A 66 13.90 20.50 -2.42
N THR A 67 14.32 20.10 -1.21
CA THR A 67 14.50 18.69 -0.83
C THR A 67 13.83 18.39 0.51
N PHE A 68 13.66 17.09 0.77
CA PHE A 68 13.23 16.58 2.09
C PHE A 68 14.07 15.36 2.47
N GLU A 69 13.93 14.91 3.70
CA GLU A 69 14.63 13.74 4.22
C GLU A 69 13.66 12.56 4.32
N GLN A 70 13.93 11.50 3.59
CA GLN A 70 13.17 10.26 3.62
C GLN A 70 13.85 9.25 4.52
N ARG A 71 13.08 8.58 5.40
CA ARG A 71 13.61 7.51 6.24
C ARG A 71 13.70 6.20 5.47
N VAL A 72 14.85 5.56 5.57
CA VAL A 72 15.12 4.26 4.93
C VAL A 72 15.83 3.36 5.93
N MET A 73 15.37 2.10 6.05
CA MET A 73 16.07 1.09 6.85
C MET A 73 16.77 0.11 5.92
N LEU A 74 18.07 -0.06 6.14
CA LEU A 74 18.88 -1.12 5.54
C LEU A 74 19.05 -2.24 6.56
N GLY A 75 18.73 -3.49 6.19
CA GLY A 75 19.18 -4.70 6.87
C GLY A 75 20.19 -5.41 5.97
N HIS A 76 21.46 -5.22 6.25
CA HIS A 76 22.56 -5.80 5.48
C HIS A 76 22.78 -7.27 5.84
N ARG A 77 22.62 -8.17 4.86
CA ARG A 77 22.91 -9.60 4.96
C ARG A 77 24.23 -9.99 4.30
N GLY A 78 24.57 -9.30 3.22
CA GLY A 78 25.79 -9.50 2.43
C GLY A 78 25.69 -8.82 1.06
N TYR A 79 26.80 -8.36 0.53
CA TYR A 79 26.86 -7.62 -0.73
C TYR A 79 26.50 -8.46 -1.98
N ASP A 80 26.69 -9.77 -1.91
CA ASP A 80 26.37 -10.74 -2.96
C ASP A 80 24.97 -11.37 -2.81
N ARG A 81 24.28 -11.07 -1.70
CA ARG A 81 22.93 -11.58 -1.45
C ARG A 81 21.88 -10.82 -2.25
N PRO A 82 20.73 -11.45 -2.53
CA PRO A 82 19.59 -10.73 -3.08
C PRO A 82 19.23 -9.51 -2.23
N THR A 83 18.61 -8.50 -2.82
CA THR A 83 18.12 -7.33 -2.11
C THR A 83 16.62 -7.18 -2.35
N VAL A 84 15.85 -7.10 -1.27
CA VAL A 84 14.41 -6.87 -1.30
C VAL A 84 14.14 -5.42 -0.91
N VAL A 85 13.54 -4.67 -1.82
CA VAL A 85 13.02 -3.32 -1.56
C VAL A 85 11.59 -3.46 -1.05
N VAL A 86 11.37 -3.07 0.19
CA VAL A 86 10.02 -2.98 0.75
C VAL A 86 9.45 -1.63 0.36
N THR A 87 8.53 -1.66 -0.59
CA THR A 87 7.83 -0.48 -1.08
C THR A 87 6.65 -0.19 -0.15
N GLU A 88 6.92 0.51 0.95
CA GLU A 88 5.88 0.89 1.90
C GLU A 88 4.88 1.87 1.25
N GLY A 89 3.67 1.89 1.75
CA GLY A 89 2.65 2.83 1.32
C GLY A 89 2.36 3.94 2.32
N TYR A 90 2.88 3.78 3.55
CA TYR A 90 2.57 4.60 4.72
C TYR A 90 3.85 4.91 5.52
N GLY A 91 3.68 5.24 6.80
CA GLY A 91 4.79 5.42 7.73
C GLY A 91 5.47 4.10 8.12
N GLY A 92 6.78 4.16 8.35
CA GLY A 92 7.62 2.99 8.65
C GLY A 92 7.82 2.71 10.15
N ASP A 93 7.22 3.48 11.05
CA ASP A 93 7.48 3.37 12.49
C ASP A 93 7.24 1.95 13.04
N TYR A 94 6.22 1.25 12.54
CA TYR A 94 5.91 -0.13 12.93
C TYR A 94 7.03 -1.11 12.57
N ALA A 95 7.81 -0.82 11.54
CA ALA A 95 8.97 -1.61 11.15
C ALA A 95 10.24 -1.12 11.83
N PHE A 96 10.49 0.19 11.87
CA PHE A 96 11.71 0.77 12.42
C PHE A 96 11.84 0.56 13.93
N ASN A 97 10.76 0.76 14.67
CA ASN A 97 10.74 0.69 16.13
C ASN A 97 10.46 -0.72 16.69
N ASN A 98 10.08 -1.68 15.85
CA ASN A 98 9.79 -3.04 16.29
C ASN A 98 11.02 -3.94 16.13
N PRO A 99 11.65 -4.40 17.22
CA PRO A 99 12.81 -5.29 17.14
C PRO A 99 12.47 -6.67 16.55
N ARG A 100 11.18 -7.05 16.49
CA ARG A 100 10.70 -8.32 15.92
C ARG A 100 10.26 -8.18 14.46
N TYR A 101 10.37 -6.99 13.87
CA TYR A 101 9.96 -6.80 12.49
C TYR A 101 10.75 -7.73 11.56
N MET A 102 10.03 -8.43 10.72
CA MET A 102 10.57 -9.32 9.70
C MET A 102 9.65 -9.24 8.46
N GLU A 103 10.25 -9.05 7.31
CA GLU A 103 9.55 -9.05 6.04
C GLU A 103 9.64 -10.45 5.40
N GLU A 104 8.48 -10.99 4.97
CA GLU A 104 8.36 -12.39 4.52
C GLU A 104 9.29 -12.72 3.35
N LEU A 105 9.29 -11.89 2.30
CA LEU A 105 10.09 -12.14 1.11
C LEU A 105 11.60 -12.08 1.40
N THR A 106 12.00 -11.16 2.28
CA THR A 106 13.39 -11.06 2.75
C THR A 106 13.85 -12.33 3.48
N TYR A 107 12.94 -12.91 4.27
CA TYR A 107 13.20 -14.17 4.95
C TYR A 107 13.28 -15.35 3.96
N ILE A 108 12.33 -15.48 3.03
CA ILE A 108 12.30 -16.53 2.00
C ILE A 108 13.58 -16.52 1.16
N LEU A 109 14.08 -15.35 0.78
CA LEU A 109 15.22 -15.18 -0.11
C LEU A 109 16.58 -15.11 0.61
N ASP A 110 16.63 -15.15 1.94
CA ASP A 110 17.82 -14.85 2.75
C ASP A 110 18.54 -13.57 2.28
N ALA A 111 17.76 -12.52 2.05
CA ALA A 111 18.13 -11.31 1.33
C ALA A 111 18.51 -10.14 2.24
N ASN A 112 19.15 -9.12 1.69
CA ASN A 112 19.17 -7.79 2.28
C ASN A 112 17.75 -7.20 2.26
N ILE A 113 17.44 -6.32 3.21
CA ILE A 113 16.21 -5.53 3.21
C ILE A 113 16.52 -4.06 3.03
N LEU A 114 15.80 -3.40 2.13
CA LEU A 114 15.82 -1.96 1.95
C LEU A 114 14.38 -1.46 2.09
N PHE A 115 14.00 -1.15 3.35
CA PHE A 115 12.66 -0.68 3.67
C PHE A 115 12.60 0.83 3.50
N VAL A 116 11.69 1.32 2.65
CA VAL A 116 11.55 2.74 2.32
C VAL A 116 10.21 3.25 2.85
N GLU A 117 10.26 4.17 3.82
CA GLU A 117 9.07 4.89 4.25
C GLU A 117 8.54 5.76 3.11
N TYR A 118 7.22 5.80 2.95
CA TYR A 118 6.63 6.58 1.86
C TYR A 118 6.76 8.09 2.13
N ARG A 119 7.01 8.90 1.08
CA ARG A 119 7.03 10.36 1.24
C ARG A 119 5.74 10.88 1.87
N TYR A 120 5.83 11.93 2.67
CA TYR A 120 4.72 12.57 3.41
C TYR A 120 4.14 11.73 4.54
N PHE A 121 4.85 10.72 5.02
CA PHE A 121 4.45 9.97 6.23
C PHE A 121 5.50 10.07 7.33
N SER A 122 5.02 10.15 8.56
CA SER A 122 5.86 10.12 9.79
C SER A 122 7.12 10.98 9.66
N GLY A 123 8.31 10.38 9.77
CA GLY A 123 9.58 11.10 9.69
C GLY A 123 10.04 11.49 8.27
N SER A 124 9.26 11.13 7.24
CA SER A 124 9.48 11.51 5.84
C SER A 124 8.51 12.61 5.38
N MET A 125 7.95 13.38 6.33
CA MET A 125 7.11 14.55 6.04
C MET A 125 7.99 15.75 5.68
N PRO A 126 7.79 16.38 4.50
CA PRO A 126 8.48 17.62 4.16
C PRO A 126 8.03 18.79 5.03
N GLU A 127 8.96 19.69 5.38
CA GLU A 127 8.67 20.94 6.09
C GLU A 127 9.24 22.13 5.31
N PRO A 128 8.40 23.09 4.86
CA PRO A 128 6.94 23.12 5.00
C PRO A 128 6.24 22.06 4.14
N CYS A 129 5.09 21.56 4.60
CA CYS A 129 4.29 20.62 3.86
C CYS A 129 3.61 21.31 2.67
N ASN A 130 3.90 20.86 1.45
CA ASN A 130 3.18 21.24 0.24
C ASN A 130 2.65 19.98 -0.45
N TRP A 131 1.35 19.78 -0.39
CA TRP A 131 0.67 18.60 -0.95
C TRP A 131 0.76 18.47 -2.47
N GLU A 132 1.20 19.52 -3.18
CA GLU A 132 1.38 19.49 -4.63
C GLU A 132 2.32 18.36 -5.05
N TYR A 133 3.39 18.15 -4.30
CA TYR A 133 4.44 17.18 -4.62
C TYR A 133 4.16 15.74 -4.13
N LEU A 134 3.06 15.53 -3.42
CA LEU A 134 2.60 14.18 -3.09
C LEU A 134 1.84 13.60 -4.29
N THR A 135 2.55 12.93 -5.18
CA THR A 135 2.03 12.23 -6.35
C THR A 135 2.60 10.82 -6.43
N VAL A 136 1.93 9.92 -7.16
CA VAL A 136 2.46 8.58 -7.45
C VAL A 136 3.78 8.70 -8.19
N ALA A 137 3.84 9.52 -9.24
CA ALA A 137 5.04 9.67 -10.08
C ALA A 137 6.27 10.10 -9.26
N ASN A 138 6.15 11.16 -8.43
CA ASN A 138 7.26 11.62 -7.59
C ASN A 138 7.70 10.55 -6.59
N SER A 139 6.73 9.77 -6.06
CA SER A 139 7.06 8.66 -5.15
C SER A 139 7.85 7.56 -5.86
N MET A 140 7.57 7.28 -7.13
CA MET A 140 8.35 6.29 -7.90
C MET A 140 9.79 6.75 -8.13
N VAL A 141 10.02 8.04 -8.33
CA VAL A 141 11.36 8.62 -8.42
C VAL A 141 12.15 8.41 -7.11
N ASP A 142 11.51 8.53 -5.95
CA ASP A 142 12.18 8.29 -4.67
C ASP A 142 12.75 6.87 -4.59
N TYR A 143 11.95 5.86 -4.93
CA TYR A 143 12.42 4.47 -4.95
C TYR A 143 13.53 4.25 -5.96
N HIS A 144 13.42 4.83 -7.15
CA HIS A 144 14.45 4.75 -8.18
C HIS A 144 15.79 5.31 -7.70
N ASN A 145 15.77 6.48 -7.07
CA ASN A 145 16.98 7.13 -6.54
C ASN A 145 17.65 6.27 -5.48
N ILE A 146 16.88 5.71 -4.55
CA ILE A 146 17.39 4.83 -3.50
C ILE A 146 17.99 3.57 -4.12
N ILE A 147 17.26 2.87 -4.99
CA ILE A 147 17.75 1.65 -5.64
C ILE A 147 19.05 1.94 -6.43
N THR A 148 19.06 3.00 -7.20
CA THR A 148 20.24 3.40 -8.01
C THR A 148 21.45 3.70 -7.13
N ALA A 149 21.25 4.32 -5.95
CA ALA A 149 22.31 4.62 -5.01
C ALA A 149 22.94 3.36 -4.38
N PHE A 150 22.13 2.33 -4.12
CA PHE A 150 22.60 1.09 -3.48
C PHE A 150 23.05 0.00 -4.46
N LYS A 151 22.51 -0.02 -5.68
CA LYS A 151 22.78 -1.05 -6.69
C LYS A 151 24.26 -1.28 -7.02
N PRO A 152 25.15 -0.26 -7.04
CA PRO A 152 26.58 -0.46 -7.26
C PRO A 152 27.28 -1.33 -6.22
N PHE A 153 26.72 -1.45 -5.01
CA PHE A 153 27.30 -2.19 -3.91
C PHE A 153 26.71 -3.61 -3.77
N TYR A 154 25.41 -3.77 -4.10
CA TYR A 154 24.70 -5.04 -3.96
C TYR A 154 24.56 -5.73 -5.31
N THR A 155 25.39 -6.76 -5.53
CA THR A 155 25.53 -7.45 -6.83
C THR A 155 24.53 -8.57 -7.05
N GLY A 156 23.79 -8.98 -6.01
CA GLY A 156 22.74 -9.98 -6.11
C GLY A 156 21.51 -9.47 -6.89
N LYS A 157 20.54 -10.35 -7.09
CA LYS A 157 19.25 -10.02 -7.72
C LYS A 157 18.42 -9.07 -6.85
N TRP A 158 17.60 -8.23 -7.49
CA TRP A 158 16.77 -7.25 -6.82
C TRP A 158 15.28 -7.60 -6.95
N ALA A 159 14.58 -7.58 -5.83
CA ALA A 159 13.14 -7.73 -5.81
C ALA A 159 12.45 -6.56 -5.10
N SER A 160 11.18 -6.30 -5.42
CA SER A 160 10.32 -5.44 -4.59
C SER A 160 9.18 -6.24 -3.99
N THR A 161 8.71 -5.76 -2.85
CA THR A 161 7.52 -6.27 -2.16
C THR A 161 6.83 -5.15 -1.41
N GLY A 162 5.56 -5.31 -1.14
CA GLY A 162 4.77 -4.40 -0.33
C GLY A 162 3.36 -4.93 -0.15
N ILE A 163 2.67 -4.43 0.87
CA ILE A 163 1.36 -4.90 1.28
C ILE A 163 0.34 -3.76 1.09
N SER A 164 -0.86 -4.07 0.57
CA SER A 164 -1.93 -3.08 0.43
C SER A 164 -1.47 -1.89 -0.44
N LYS A 165 -1.52 -0.66 0.04
CA LYS A 165 -0.94 0.50 -0.65
C LYS A 165 0.55 0.28 -0.99
N GLY A 166 1.32 -0.41 -0.12
CA GLY A 166 2.69 -0.83 -0.44
C GLY A 166 2.76 -1.82 -1.61
N GLY A 167 1.79 -2.73 -1.73
CA GLY A 167 1.62 -3.60 -2.89
C GLY A 167 1.32 -2.81 -4.16
N SER A 168 0.45 -1.80 -4.07
CA SER A 168 0.22 -0.86 -5.18
C SER A 168 1.48 -0.09 -5.54
N THR A 169 2.25 0.34 -4.54
CA THR A 169 3.55 1.02 -4.76
C THR A 169 4.52 0.12 -5.53
N SER A 170 4.63 -1.16 -5.16
CA SER A 170 5.45 -2.15 -5.89
C SER A 170 4.99 -2.31 -7.34
N LEU A 171 3.68 -2.37 -7.57
CA LEU A 171 3.06 -2.47 -8.88
C LEU A 171 3.32 -1.21 -9.72
N PHE A 172 3.12 0.00 -9.18
CA PHE A 172 3.45 1.26 -9.85
C PHE A 172 4.94 1.32 -10.16
N PHE A 173 5.78 1.04 -9.17
CA PHE A 173 7.24 1.15 -9.34
C PHE A 173 7.74 0.25 -10.49
N ARG A 174 7.24 -0.98 -10.60
CA ARG A 174 7.61 -1.87 -11.71
C ARG A 174 7.21 -1.33 -13.08
N ALA A 175 6.09 -0.62 -13.18
CA ALA A 175 5.67 -0.01 -14.43
C ALA A 175 6.50 1.22 -14.80
N TYR A 176 6.84 2.07 -13.82
CA TYR A 176 7.61 3.29 -14.04
C TYR A 176 9.09 3.00 -14.28
N TYR A 177 9.68 2.02 -13.59
CA TYR A 177 11.10 1.65 -13.66
C TYR A 177 11.28 0.14 -13.88
N PRO A 178 10.93 -0.35 -15.09
CA PRO A 178 10.83 -1.79 -15.35
C PRO A 178 12.17 -2.54 -15.26
N ASN A 179 13.30 -1.83 -15.36
CA ASN A 179 14.64 -2.41 -15.38
C ASN A 179 15.37 -2.34 -14.02
N ASP A 180 14.75 -1.73 -13.01
CA ASP A 180 15.39 -1.57 -11.71
C ASP A 180 15.36 -2.84 -10.87
N LEU A 181 14.41 -3.72 -11.14
CA LEU A 181 14.19 -4.94 -10.39
C LEU A 181 14.14 -6.17 -11.30
N ASP A 182 14.54 -7.30 -10.77
CA ASP A 182 14.40 -8.60 -11.44
C ASP A 182 13.00 -9.18 -11.26
N VAL A 183 12.43 -9.05 -10.05
CA VAL A 183 11.12 -9.61 -9.66
C VAL A 183 10.34 -8.62 -8.80
N SER A 184 9.02 -8.64 -8.87
CA SER A 184 8.16 -7.90 -7.94
C SER A 184 7.07 -8.80 -7.37
N VAL A 185 6.83 -8.70 -6.06
CA VAL A 185 5.85 -9.52 -5.33
C VAL A 185 4.92 -8.60 -4.54
N PRO A 186 3.95 -7.96 -5.19
CA PRO A 186 2.92 -7.16 -4.52
C PRO A 186 1.88 -8.04 -3.83
N TYR A 187 1.61 -7.77 -2.55
CA TYR A 187 0.57 -8.42 -1.76
C TYR A 187 -0.66 -7.52 -1.67
N VAL A 188 -1.82 -8.05 -1.99
CA VAL A 188 -3.14 -7.44 -1.84
C VAL A 188 -3.19 -5.97 -2.26
N GLY A 189 -2.43 -5.66 -3.33
CA GLY A 189 -2.27 -4.30 -3.84
C GLY A 189 -3.38 -3.93 -4.81
N PRO A 190 -4.22 -2.91 -4.49
CA PRO A 190 -5.23 -2.41 -5.42
C PRO A 190 -4.60 -1.54 -6.52
N LEU A 191 -5.30 -1.44 -7.64
CA LEU A 191 -5.08 -0.48 -8.71
C LEU A 191 -6.42 0.21 -8.99
N SER A 192 -6.71 1.29 -8.26
CA SER A 192 -7.99 1.99 -8.35
C SER A 192 -8.05 2.90 -9.58
N CYS A 193 -9.21 2.94 -10.24
CA CYS A 193 -9.42 3.73 -11.45
C CYS A 193 -10.17 5.05 -11.22
N ALA A 194 -10.65 5.29 -10.00
CA ALA A 194 -11.42 6.47 -9.63
C ALA A 194 -11.30 6.75 -8.12
N VAL A 195 -11.77 7.91 -7.69
CA VAL A 195 -11.88 8.25 -6.25
C VAL A 195 -12.91 7.36 -5.56
N GLU A 196 -13.96 6.98 -6.23
CA GLU A 196 -14.98 6.01 -5.78
C GLU A 196 -15.08 4.91 -6.84
N ASP A 197 -14.19 3.91 -6.71
CA ASP A 197 -14.08 2.81 -7.66
C ASP A 197 -15.20 1.78 -7.42
N GLY A 198 -16.19 1.75 -8.31
CA GLY A 198 -17.40 0.93 -8.18
C GLY A 198 -17.19 -0.59 -8.34
N ARG A 199 -15.98 -1.06 -8.66
CA ARG A 199 -15.72 -2.51 -8.78
C ARG A 199 -15.91 -3.27 -7.48
N HIS A 200 -15.73 -2.60 -6.34
CA HIS A 200 -15.94 -3.20 -5.02
C HIS A 200 -17.40 -3.57 -4.78
N GLU A 201 -18.35 -2.83 -5.32
CA GLU A 201 -19.78 -3.07 -5.16
C GLU A 201 -20.18 -4.45 -5.73
N SER A 202 -19.84 -4.70 -6.99
CA SER A 202 -20.09 -6.01 -7.62
C SER A 202 -19.39 -7.17 -6.92
N PHE A 203 -18.19 -6.93 -6.38
CA PHE A 203 -17.45 -7.93 -5.62
C PHE A 203 -18.18 -8.28 -4.32
N LEU A 204 -18.59 -7.27 -3.56
CA LEU A 204 -19.29 -7.45 -2.27
C LEU A 204 -20.66 -8.13 -2.41
N GLU A 205 -21.28 -7.99 -3.57
CA GLU A 205 -22.53 -8.71 -3.90
C GLU A 205 -22.31 -10.19 -4.21
N GLN A 206 -21.08 -10.62 -4.50
CA GLN A 206 -20.76 -11.98 -4.94
C GLN A 206 -19.82 -12.73 -3.99
N VAL A 207 -19.10 -12.04 -3.12
CA VAL A 207 -18.11 -12.63 -2.21
C VAL A 207 -18.74 -13.67 -1.27
N SER A 208 -18.06 -14.80 -1.08
CA SER A 208 -18.48 -15.86 -0.16
C SER A 208 -19.87 -16.44 -0.47
N THR A 209 -20.59 -16.98 0.53
CA THR A 209 -21.94 -17.54 0.36
C THR A 209 -23.01 -16.46 0.53
N LYS A 210 -24.20 -16.71 -0.03
CA LYS A 210 -25.35 -15.81 0.14
C LYS A 210 -25.73 -15.64 1.61
N GLU A 211 -25.68 -16.72 2.37
CA GLU A 211 -26.01 -16.73 3.81
C GLU A 211 -25.07 -15.79 4.59
N ASN A 212 -23.78 -15.80 4.27
CA ASN A 212 -22.81 -14.93 4.91
C ASN A 212 -23.04 -13.45 4.54
N ARG A 213 -23.30 -13.16 3.26
CA ARG A 213 -23.64 -11.79 2.84
C ARG A 213 -24.93 -11.28 3.46
N ASP A 214 -25.96 -12.13 3.52
CA ASP A 214 -27.24 -11.80 4.16
C ASP A 214 -27.05 -11.52 5.66
N ALA A 215 -26.25 -12.31 6.38
CA ALA A 215 -25.98 -12.08 7.80
C ALA A 215 -25.32 -10.72 8.06
N ILE A 216 -24.33 -10.34 7.23
CA ILE A 216 -23.67 -9.02 7.31
C ILE A 216 -24.68 -7.90 7.00
N ARG A 217 -25.45 -8.03 5.92
CA ARG A 217 -26.47 -7.04 5.53
C ARG A 217 -27.58 -6.88 6.56
N ASN A 218 -28.03 -7.98 7.17
CA ASN A 218 -29.01 -7.95 8.24
C ASN A 218 -28.48 -7.22 9.47
N PHE A 219 -27.21 -7.41 9.82
CA PHE A 219 -26.59 -6.69 10.92
C PHE A 219 -26.45 -5.17 10.61
N GLN A 220 -26.04 -4.80 9.39
CA GLN A 220 -26.04 -3.39 8.98
C GLN A 220 -27.45 -2.77 9.04
N THR A 221 -28.47 -3.51 8.62
CA THR A 221 -29.87 -3.08 8.71
C THR A 221 -30.27 -2.85 10.16
N GLU A 222 -29.94 -3.76 11.07
CA GLU A 222 -30.22 -3.65 12.51
C GLU A 222 -29.52 -2.42 13.12
N LEU A 223 -28.28 -2.13 12.72
CA LEU A 223 -27.56 -0.93 13.15
C LEU A 223 -28.30 0.34 12.72
N PHE A 224 -28.81 0.41 11.50
CA PHE A 224 -29.62 1.54 11.03
C PHE A 224 -30.95 1.65 11.76
N GLU A 225 -31.65 0.55 11.98
CA GLU A 225 -32.94 0.51 12.69
C GLU A 225 -32.81 0.93 14.17
N ARG A 226 -31.66 0.60 14.78
CA ARG A 226 -31.33 1.01 16.16
C ARG A 226 -30.64 2.38 16.23
N LYS A 227 -30.39 3.08 15.15
CA LYS A 227 -29.59 4.31 15.14
C LYS A 227 -30.00 5.29 16.24
N ALA A 228 -31.32 5.53 16.41
CA ALA A 228 -31.81 6.46 17.42
C ALA A 228 -31.42 6.08 18.87
N ARG A 229 -31.27 4.78 19.16
CA ARG A 229 -30.86 4.27 20.47
C ARG A 229 -29.34 4.19 20.63
N LEU A 230 -28.63 3.90 19.53
CA LEU A 230 -27.16 3.74 19.54
C LEU A 230 -26.41 5.07 19.44
N MET A 231 -27.00 6.13 18.83
CA MET A 231 -26.35 7.42 18.69
C MET A 231 -25.87 8.04 20.01
N PRO A 232 -26.60 8.02 21.13
CA PRO A 232 -26.08 8.53 22.40
C PRO A 232 -24.84 7.76 22.90
N MET A 233 -24.74 6.47 22.61
CA MET A 233 -23.59 5.65 22.95
C MET A 233 -22.41 5.99 22.02
N PHE A 234 -22.68 6.19 20.73
CA PHE A 234 -21.69 6.58 19.73
C PHE A 234 -21.09 7.96 20.02
N ASP A 235 -21.93 8.96 20.30
CA ASP A 235 -21.47 10.31 20.66
C ASP A 235 -20.59 10.29 21.93
N LYS A 236 -21.03 9.52 22.94
CA LYS A 236 -20.25 9.32 24.15
C LYS A 236 -18.91 8.66 23.86
N TYR A 237 -18.89 7.58 23.08
CA TYR A 237 -17.67 6.87 22.69
C TYR A 237 -16.70 7.81 21.97
N CYS A 238 -17.15 8.55 20.98
CA CYS A 238 -16.32 9.52 20.26
C CYS A 238 -15.76 10.62 21.17
N PHE A 239 -16.56 11.13 22.10
CA PHE A 239 -16.12 12.12 23.08
C PHE A 239 -15.07 11.57 24.05
N GLU A 240 -15.26 10.36 24.57
CA GLU A 240 -14.32 9.72 25.51
C GLU A 240 -12.96 9.35 24.87
N HIS A 241 -12.91 9.31 23.52
CA HIS A 241 -11.68 9.04 22.76
C HIS A 241 -11.15 10.28 22.01
N ASP A 242 -11.59 11.48 22.38
CA ASP A 242 -11.15 12.77 21.82
C ASP A 242 -11.24 12.83 20.27
N MET A 243 -12.22 12.15 19.68
CA MET A 243 -12.39 12.10 18.22
C MET A 243 -13.07 13.38 17.71
N VAL A 244 -12.45 14.00 16.72
CA VAL A 244 -12.99 15.18 16.04
C VAL A 244 -13.27 14.83 14.58
N PHE A 245 -14.44 15.21 14.09
CA PHE A 245 -14.86 14.95 12.72
C PHE A 245 -15.15 16.25 11.97
N ARG A 246 -15.02 16.23 10.64
CA ARG A 246 -15.33 17.36 9.76
C ARG A 246 -16.82 17.47 9.39
N VAL A 247 -17.58 16.42 9.70
CA VAL A 247 -19.02 16.30 9.45
C VAL A 247 -19.73 15.86 10.73
N PRO A 248 -21.08 15.96 10.83
CA PRO A 248 -21.82 15.51 12.00
C PRO A 248 -21.56 14.04 12.35
N THR A 249 -21.52 13.69 13.62
CA THR A 249 -21.34 12.31 14.10
C THR A 249 -22.38 11.33 13.55
N SER A 250 -23.60 11.83 13.26
CA SER A 250 -24.64 11.02 12.62
C SER A 250 -24.27 10.58 11.21
N THR A 251 -23.56 11.40 10.44
CA THR A 251 -23.02 11.04 9.12
C THR A 251 -21.87 10.04 9.26
N ILE A 252 -21.00 10.23 10.26
CA ILE A 252 -19.92 9.27 10.57
C ILE A 252 -20.50 7.90 10.93
N TYR A 253 -21.57 7.86 11.73
CA TYR A 253 -22.25 6.62 12.05
C TYR A 253 -22.75 5.90 10.80
N ASP A 254 -23.39 6.62 9.87
CA ASP A 254 -23.90 6.05 8.61
C ASP A 254 -22.75 5.48 7.74
N LEU A 255 -21.68 6.24 7.61
CA LEU A 255 -20.49 5.79 6.90
C LEU A 255 -19.89 4.54 7.55
N LEU A 256 -19.84 4.51 8.87
CA LEU A 256 -19.30 3.37 9.61
C LEU A 256 -20.14 2.11 9.43
N VAL A 257 -21.47 2.25 9.36
CA VAL A 257 -22.35 1.11 9.05
C VAL A 257 -22.12 0.61 7.62
N LEU A 258 -21.88 1.50 6.66
CA LEU A 258 -21.55 1.10 5.29
C LEU A 258 -20.16 0.44 5.21
N GLU A 259 -19.19 0.94 5.99
CA GLU A 259 -17.84 0.39 6.09
C GLU A 259 -17.80 -1.03 6.69
N TYR A 260 -18.79 -1.40 7.49
CA TYR A 260 -18.82 -2.68 8.22
C TYR A 260 -18.55 -3.90 7.34
N GLN A 261 -19.17 -3.99 6.15
CA GLN A 261 -18.94 -5.11 5.24
C GLN A 261 -17.51 -5.16 4.69
N PHE A 262 -16.87 -3.99 4.43
CA PHE A 262 -15.46 -3.93 4.03
C PHE A 262 -14.56 -4.46 5.14
N SER A 263 -14.74 -3.98 6.36
CA SER A 263 -13.96 -4.42 7.53
C SER A 263 -14.09 -5.92 7.78
N MET A 264 -15.32 -6.47 7.69
CA MET A 264 -15.55 -7.90 7.87
C MET A 264 -14.76 -8.75 6.87
N TRP A 265 -14.84 -8.42 5.58
CA TRP A 265 -14.18 -9.19 4.53
C TRP A 265 -12.68 -8.91 4.45
N GLN A 266 -12.26 -7.67 4.59
CA GLN A 266 -10.85 -7.30 4.57
C GLN A 266 -10.04 -8.10 5.60
N TRP A 267 -10.57 -8.26 6.79
CA TRP A 267 -9.85 -8.97 7.85
C TRP A 267 -10.20 -10.46 7.94
N GLY A 268 -11.14 -10.92 7.12
CA GLY A 268 -11.60 -12.32 7.13
C GLY A 268 -12.25 -12.70 8.46
N THR A 269 -12.97 -11.76 9.07
CA THR A 269 -13.65 -11.99 10.34
C THR A 269 -14.78 -13.00 10.13
N PRO A 270 -14.82 -14.10 10.91
CA PRO A 270 -15.87 -15.08 10.75
C PRO A 270 -17.26 -14.49 10.99
N VAL A 271 -18.20 -14.68 10.06
CA VAL A 271 -19.59 -14.20 10.16
C VAL A 271 -20.28 -14.71 11.41
N SER A 272 -19.88 -15.89 11.93
CA SER A 272 -20.37 -16.46 13.18
C SER A 272 -20.06 -15.62 14.43
N THR A 273 -19.20 -14.58 14.31
CA THR A 273 -18.92 -13.65 15.42
C THR A 273 -19.94 -12.54 15.53
N ILE A 274 -20.79 -12.35 14.52
CA ILE A 274 -21.89 -11.36 14.55
C ILE A 274 -22.84 -11.73 15.69
N PRO A 275 -23.13 -10.81 16.62
CA PRO A 275 -24.08 -11.08 17.70
C PRO A 275 -25.49 -11.32 17.16
N ALA A 276 -26.30 -12.07 17.92
CA ALA A 276 -27.70 -12.24 17.57
C ALA A 276 -28.42 -10.89 17.49
N LEU A 277 -29.27 -10.71 16.48
CA LEU A 277 -29.94 -9.43 16.23
C LEU A 277 -30.84 -8.96 17.36
N ASP A 278 -31.33 -9.89 18.23
CA ASP A 278 -32.09 -9.60 19.42
C ASP A 278 -31.26 -9.33 20.69
N SER A 279 -29.94 -9.28 20.55
CA SER A 279 -29.03 -8.87 21.65
C SER A 279 -29.32 -7.43 22.08
N ASP A 280 -28.93 -7.10 23.32
CA ASP A 280 -29.07 -5.74 23.83
C ASP A 280 -28.21 -4.73 23.08
N ASP A 281 -28.54 -3.45 23.24
CA ASP A 281 -27.87 -2.35 22.51
C ASP A 281 -26.39 -2.23 22.88
N GLU A 282 -26.00 -2.57 24.13
CA GLU A 282 -24.59 -2.54 24.55
C GLU A 282 -23.76 -3.60 23.83
N THR A 283 -24.29 -4.83 23.71
CA THR A 283 -23.63 -5.92 22.99
C THR A 283 -23.46 -5.59 21.50
N ILE A 284 -24.53 -5.09 20.86
CA ILE A 284 -24.52 -4.69 19.44
C ILE A 284 -23.51 -3.55 19.22
N PHE A 285 -23.57 -2.52 20.04
CA PHE A 285 -22.72 -1.35 19.92
C PHE A 285 -21.23 -1.69 20.13
N SER A 286 -20.91 -2.41 21.20
CA SER A 286 -19.52 -2.78 21.52
C SER A 286 -18.90 -3.65 20.42
N TYR A 287 -19.67 -4.57 19.83
CA TYR A 287 -19.21 -5.35 18.69
C TYR A 287 -18.98 -4.45 17.45
N PHE A 288 -19.92 -3.57 17.14
CA PHE A 288 -19.87 -2.66 15.99
C PHE A 288 -18.61 -1.79 16.00
N VAL A 289 -18.36 -1.05 17.10
CA VAL A 289 -17.21 -0.15 17.19
C VAL A 289 -15.87 -0.90 17.28
N LYS A 290 -15.89 -2.16 17.72
CA LYS A 290 -14.71 -3.02 17.67
C LYS A 290 -14.38 -3.47 16.24
N MET A 291 -15.39 -3.68 15.41
CA MET A 291 -15.21 -4.10 14.01
C MET A 291 -14.89 -2.95 13.07
N CYS A 292 -15.48 -1.78 13.33
CA CYS A 292 -15.30 -0.57 12.55
C CYS A 292 -15.04 0.60 13.51
N GLY A 293 -13.78 0.93 13.76
CA GLY A 293 -13.42 2.07 14.62
C GLY A 293 -13.76 3.41 13.96
N PRO A 294 -14.48 4.32 14.65
CA PRO A 294 -14.77 5.65 14.09
C PRO A 294 -13.52 6.53 13.93
N ASP A 295 -12.40 6.19 14.56
CA ASP A 295 -11.09 6.84 14.41
C ASP A 295 -10.63 6.89 12.94
N TYR A 296 -11.04 5.93 12.11
CA TYR A 296 -10.78 5.94 10.66
C TYR A 296 -11.28 7.23 9.99
N PHE A 297 -12.40 7.79 10.42
CA PHE A 297 -12.98 9.01 9.89
C PHE A 297 -12.58 10.29 10.64
N ALA A 298 -11.75 10.17 11.68
CA ALA A 298 -11.33 11.32 12.49
C ALA A 298 -10.41 12.26 11.71
N ALA A 299 -10.57 13.57 11.95
CA ALA A 299 -9.74 14.60 11.37
C ALA A 299 -8.31 14.56 11.95
N GLY A 300 -7.31 14.84 11.11
CA GLY A 300 -5.90 14.86 11.53
C GLY A 300 -5.32 13.47 11.81
N SER A 301 -5.88 12.43 11.20
CA SER A 301 -5.33 11.08 11.29
C SER A 301 -3.93 10.99 10.67
N ASN A 302 -3.12 10.06 11.15
CA ASN A 302 -1.77 9.80 10.62
C ASN A 302 -1.74 9.25 9.18
N ILE A 303 -2.91 9.01 8.58
CA ILE A 303 -3.10 8.58 7.20
C ILE A 303 -3.73 9.65 6.31
N GLU A 304 -3.85 10.90 6.76
CA GLU A 304 -4.38 12.01 5.93
C GLU A 304 -3.61 12.14 4.61
N SER A 305 -2.30 11.95 4.63
CA SER A 305 -1.45 11.93 3.42
C SER A 305 -1.92 10.91 2.38
N PHE A 306 -2.40 9.75 2.83
CA PHE A 306 -2.97 8.75 1.94
C PHE A 306 -4.25 9.28 1.27
N PHE A 307 -5.16 9.89 2.01
CA PHE A 307 -6.41 10.42 1.45
C PHE A 307 -6.15 11.57 0.48
N VAL A 308 -5.15 12.42 0.76
CA VAL A 308 -4.70 13.45 -0.19
C VAL A 308 -4.27 12.81 -1.51
N GLN A 309 -3.45 11.78 -1.47
CA GLN A 309 -3.01 11.09 -2.68
C GLN A 309 -4.17 10.35 -3.36
N ALA A 310 -5.08 9.75 -2.59
CA ALA A 310 -6.25 9.04 -3.10
C ALA A 310 -7.16 9.95 -3.96
N VAL A 311 -7.40 11.19 -3.54
CA VAL A 311 -8.23 12.14 -4.32
C VAL A 311 -7.48 12.76 -5.49
N LYS A 312 -6.14 12.72 -5.51
CA LYS A 312 -5.31 13.29 -6.58
C LYS A 312 -5.11 12.29 -7.72
N ASP A 313 -4.49 11.16 -7.47
CA ASP A 313 -3.95 10.30 -8.53
C ASP A 313 -3.82 8.80 -8.17
N PHE A 314 -4.21 8.40 -6.94
CA PHE A 314 -4.14 7.00 -6.51
C PHE A 314 -5.49 6.28 -6.59
N GLY A 315 -6.59 7.00 -6.29
CA GLY A 315 -7.95 6.46 -6.26
C GLY A 315 -8.29 5.71 -4.95
N TYR A 316 -9.55 5.40 -4.78
CA TYR A 316 -10.08 4.69 -3.61
C TYR A 316 -11.43 4.03 -3.90
N TYR A 317 -12.15 3.53 -2.90
CA TYR A 317 -13.49 2.95 -3.05
C TYR A 317 -14.59 3.90 -2.56
N GLY A 318 -15.82 3.65 -3.00
CA GLY A 318 -17.04 4.27 -2.53
C GLY A 318 -17.97 3.24 -1.86
N TYR A 319 -19.15 3.67 -1.49
CA TYR A 319 -20.16 2.82 -0.85
C TYR A 319 -21.41 2.69 -1.72
N ASN A 320 -21.89 1.45 -1.89
CA ASN A 320 -23.20 1.20 -2.46
C ASN A 320 -24.30 1.45 -1.41
N ILE A 321 -25.08 2.51 -1.61
CA ILE A 321 -26.17 2.88 -0.72
C ILE A 321 -27.53 2.29 -1.10
N GLU A 322 -27.66 1.70 -2.29
CA GLU A 322 -28.95 1.18 -2.77
C GLU A 322 -29.66 0.23 -1.78
N PRO A 323 -28.96 -0.72 -1.11
CA PRO A 323 -29.62 -1.56 -0.11
C PRO A 323 -30.13 -0.79 1.12
N PHE A 324 -29.63 0.42 1.35
CA PHE A 324 -29.85 1.23 2.56
C PHE A 324 -30.42 2.62 2.26
N HIS A 325 -30.91 2.87 1.04
CA HIS A 325 -31.41 4.18 0.58
C HIS A 325 -32.51 4.79 1.47
N LYS A 326 -33.24 3.97 2.22
CA LYS A 326 -34.25 4.45 3.18
C LYS A 326 -33.68 4.95 4.51
N TYR A 327 -32.41 4.69 4.79
CA TYR A 327 -31.74 5.05 6.04
C TYR A 327 -30.72 6.16 5.87
N VAL A 328 -30.10 6.27 4.69
CA VAL A 328 -29.02 7.21 4.42
C VAL A 328 -29.40 8.18 3.29
N ASN A 329 -28.89 9.40 3.37
CA ASN A 329 -29.02 10.37 2.29
C ASN A 329 -27.79 10.25 1.36
N ALA A 330 -28.02 10.10 0.06
CA ALA A 330 -26.94 10.00 -0.92
C ALA A 330 -25.96 11.18 -0.87
N GLU A 331 -26.48 12.41 -0.69
CA GLU A 331 -25.65 13.61 -0.58
C GLU A 331 -24.68 13.58 0.61
N ASP A 332 -24.99 12.81 1.66
CA ASP A 332 -24.13 12.66 2.83
C ASP A 332 -23.05 11.58 2.64
N ILE A 333 -23.19 10.69 1.66
CA ILE A 333 -22.29 9.56 1.42
C ILE A 333 -21.42 9.79 0.18
N GLU A 334 -22.00 10.17 -0.95
CA GLU A 334 -21.26 10.44 -2.18
C GLU A 334 -20.18 11.51 -1.98
N GLY A 335 -18.99 11.27 -2.49
CA GLY A 335 -17.84 12.17 -2.33
C GLY A 335 -17.32 12.26 -0.90
N TYR A 336 -17.59 11.27 -0.06
CA TYR A 336 -17.19 11.26 1.35
C TYR A 336 -15.69 11.49 1.55
N LEU A 337 -14.86 10.96 0.67
CA LEU A 337 -13.41 11.01 0.82
C LEU A 337 -12.89 12.44 1.00
N LYS A 338 -13.36 13.38 0.16
CA LYS A 338 -12.98 14.79 0.27
C LYS A 338 -13.63 15.48 1.45
N ARG A 339 -14.91 15.25 1.65
CA ARG A 339 -15.74 15.99 2.59
C ARG A 339 -15.51 15.59 4.04
N VAL A 340 -15.26 14.30 4.27
CA VAL A 340 -15.12 13.71 5.61
C VAL A 340 -13.65 13.64 6.02
N LEU A 341 -12.77 13.20 5.12
CA LEU A 341 -11.40 12.83 5.44
C LEU A 341 -10.38 13.94 5.17
N LEU A 342 -10.74 14.96 4.37
CA LEU A 342 -9.82 16.01 3.96
C LEU A 342 -10.30 17.42 4.33
N PRO A 343 -9.39 18.39 4.52
CA PRO A 343 -9.72 19.80 4.64
C PRO A 343 -10.49 20.33 3.42
N GLU A 344 -11.30 21.38 3.61
CA GLU A 344 -12.11 22.00 2.54
C GLU A 344 -11.28 22.47 1.33
N SER A 345 -9.99 22.78 1.54
CA SER A 345 -9.07 23.14 0.45
C SER A 345 -8.90 22.04 -0.62
N PHE A 346 -9.33 20.82 -0.35
CA PHE A 346 -9.31 19.71 -1.31
C PHE A 346 -10.64 19.51 -2.04
N ALA A 347 -11.68 20.28 -1.77
CA ALA A 347 -13.02 20.10 -2.36
C ALA A 347 -12.98 20.09 -3.90
N ASP A 348 -12.20 21.00 -4.49
CA ASP A 348 -12.10 21.20 -5.94
C ASP A 348 -11.01 20.34 -6.62
N VAL A 349 -10.26 19.55 -5.87
CA VAL A 349 -9.21 18.68 -6.45
C VAL A 349 -9.87 17.67 -7.38
N LYS A 350 -9.37 17.61 -8.60
CA LYS A 350 -9.82 16.62 -9.60
C LYS A 350 -8.89 15.42 -9.57
N PHE A 351 -9.49 14.25 -9.69
CA PHE A 351 -8.75 13.01 -9.82
C PHE A 351 -8.10 12.92 -11.20
N ASP A 352 -6.82 12.56 -11.22
CA ASP A 352 -6.06 12.28 -12.43
C ASP A 352 -5.87 10.76 -12.56
N ASP A 353 -6.55 10.15 -13.53
CA ASP A 353 -6.47 8.71 -13.81
C ASP A 353 -5.28 8.31 -14.70
N SER A 354 -4.38 9.24 -15.00
CA SER A 354 -3.22 9.00 -15.89
C SER A 354 -2.32 7.87 -15.39
N ASN A 355 -2.10 7.77 -14.08
CA ASN A 355 -1.33 6.68 -13.47
C ASN A 355 -2.01 5.32 -13.69
N TYR A 356 -3.32 5.25 -13.45
CA TYR A 356 -4.10 4.04 -13.70
C TYR A 356 -3.99 3.58 -15.15
N ARG A 357 -4.18 4.50 -16.10
CA ARG A 357 -4.07 4.20 -17.55
C ARG A 357 -2.67 3.74 -17.89
N TYR A 358 -1.65 4.51 -17.49
CA TYR A 358 -0.25 4.18 -17.79
C TYR A 358 0.12 2.77 -17.30
N VAL A 359 -0.24 2.42 -16.07
CA VAL A 359 0.07 1.12 -15.48
C VAL A 359 -0.73 0.00 -16.13
N THR A 360 -2.00 0.24 -16.46
CA THR A 360 -2.84 -0.72 -17.17
C THR A 360 -2.29 -1.01 -18.57
N ASP A 361 -1.88 0.01 -19.32
CA ASP A 361 -1.26 -0.12 -20.63
C ASP A 361 0.08 -0.86 -20.51
N PHE A 362 0.91 -0.49 -19.54
CA PHE A 362 2.19 -1.15 -19.32
C PHE A 362 2.04 -2.67 -19.12
N TYR A 363 1.15 -3.10 -18.21
CA TYR A 363 0.95 -4.54 -17.97
C TYR A 363 0.18 -5.25 -19.07
N THR A 364 -0.58 -4.52 -19.87
CA THR A 364 -1.22 -5.07 -21.08
C THR A 364 -0.16 -5.40 -22.14
N GLU A 365 0.81 -4.52 -22.33
CA GLU A 365 1.81 -4.64 -23.40
C GLU A 365 3.06 -5.43 -22.96
N ASN A 366 3.44 -5.38 -21.70
CA ASN A 366 4.67 -5.99 -21.18
C ASN A 366 4.39 -7.20 -20.29
N ASP A 367 5.42 -8.03 -20.08
CA ASP A 367 5.34 -9.26 -19.30
C ASP A 367 6.53 -9.38 -18.31
N PRO A 368 6.68 -8.44 -17.34
CA PRO A 368 7.73 -8.51 -16.34
C PRO A 368 7.47 -9.65 -15.34
N LYS A 369 8.52 -10.14 -14.68
CA LYS A 369 8.40 -11.14 -13.62
C LYS A 369 7.68 -10.57 -12.40
N MET A 370 6.42 -10.94 -12.25
CA MET A 370 5.52 -10.48 -11.18
C MET A 370 4.80 -11.66 -10.53
N LEU A 371 4.73 -11.66 -9.21
CA LEU A 371 3.91 -12.59 -8.43
C LEU A 371 2.88 -11.78 -7.63
N PHE A 372 1.67 -11.64 -8.16
CA PHE A 372 0.57 -10.98 -7.46
C PHE A 372 -0.10 -11.94 -6.48
N ILE A 373 -0.19 -11.53 -5.22
CA ILE A 373 -0.80 -12.30 -4.14
C ILE A 373 -2.07 -11.59 -3.69
N TYR A 374 -3.21 -12.27 -3.74
CA TYR A 374 -4.52 -11.74 -3.34
C TYR A 374 -5.26 -12.72 -2.43
N GLY A 375 -6.25 -12.21 -1.70
CA GLY A 375 -7.22 -13.01 -0.94
C GLY A 375 -8.56 -13.09 -1.67
N GLU A 376 -9.20 -14.28 -1.67
CA GLU A 376 -10.48 -14.48 -2.38
C GLU A 376 -11.63 -13.65 -1.80
N VAL A 377 -11.62 -13.42 -0.46
CA VAL A 377 -12.66 -12.64 0.19
C VAL A 377 -12.26 -11.20 0.50
N ASP A 378 -11.02 -10.81 0.15
CA ASP A 378 -10.53 -9.45 0.35
C ASP A 378 -11.19 -8.48 -0.64
N PRO A 379 -11.90 -7.42 -0.19
CA PRO A 379 -12.50 -6.44 -1.09
C PRO A 379 -11.50 -5.76 -2.02
N TRP A 380 -10.24 -5.62 -1.60
CA TRP A 380 -9.18 -5.02 -2.42
C TRP A 380 -8.80 -5.86 -3.64
N THR A 381 -9.16 -7.14 -3.66
CA THR A 381 -9.02 -8.01 -4.84
C THR A 381 -9.91 -7.54 -6.01
N ALA A 382 -11.03 -6.87 -5.73
CA ALA A 382 -11.90 -6.28 -6.74
C ALA A 382 -11.20 -5.23 -7.60
N SER A 383 -10.36 -4.41 -7.00
CA SER A 383 -9.55 -3.39 -7.67
C SER A 383 -8.13 -3.87 -8.01
N GLY A 384 -7.82 -5.16 -7.77
CA GLY A 384 -6.55 -5.77 -8.15
C GLY A 384 -6.40 -5.97 -9.67
N VAL A 385 -5.23 -6.44 -10.09
CA VAL A 385 -4.91 -6.69 -11.50
C VAL A 385 -5.33 -8.08 -11.98
N THR A 386 -6.40 -8.64 -11.40
CA THR A 386 -6.90 -10.00 -11.68
C THR A 386 -7.29 -10.23 -13.15
N TRP A 387 -7.62 -9.17 -13.88
CA TRP A 387 -7.91 -9.17 -15.32
C TRP A 387 -6.71 -9.63 -16.18
N LEU A 388 -5.48 -9.61 -15.66
CA LEU A 388 -4.29 -10.12 -16.35
C LEU A 388 -4.27 -11.66 -16.48
N ARG A 389 -5.08 -12.39 -15.68
CA ARG A 389 -5.17 -13.87 -15.77
C ARG A 389 -5.57 -14.35 -17.15
N ASP A 390 -6.36 -13.57 -17.87
CA ASP A 390 -6.90 -13.91 -19.19
C ASP A 390 -6.02 -13.40 -20.35
N ARG A 391 -4.81 -12.89 -20.06
CA ARG A 391 -3.93 -12.22 -21.04
C ARG A 391 -2.73 -13.03 -21.52
N ASN A 392 -2.69 -14.35 -21.29
CA ASN A 392 -1.59 -15.25 -21.72
C ASN A 392 -0.19 -14.72 -21.36
N LYS A 393 -0.02 -14.26 -20.13
CA LYS A 393 1.27 -13.79 -19.62
C LYS A 393 2.13 -14.97 -19.13
N GLU A 394 3.40 -15.01 -19.53
CA GLU A 394 4.34 -16.06 -19.13
C GLU A 394 4.98 -15.75 -17.77
N ASN A 395 5.27 -14.47 -17.52
CA ASN A 395 6.02 -14.03 -16.33
C ASN A 395 5.14 -13.32 -15.28
N ILE A 396 3.92 -12.91 -15.64
CA ILE A 396 2.96 -12.38 -14.66
C ILE A 396 2.12 -13.53 -14.13
N LYS A 397 2.25 -13.82 -12.83
CA LYS A 397 1.49 -14.86 -12.13
C LYS A 397 0.60 -14.23 -11.07
N ILE A 398 -0.63 -14.71 -10.97
CA ILE A 398 -1.62 -14.20 -10.01
C ILE A 398 -2.13 -15.36 -9.18
N PHE A 399 -1.86 -15.29 -7.88
CA PHE A 399 -2.29 -16.27 -6.88
C PHE A 399 -3.37 -15.65 -6.00
N ILE A 400 -4.53 -16.28 -5.96
CA ILE A 400 -5.64 -15.88 -5.11
C ILE A 400 -5.83 -16.98 -4.07
N GLN A 401 -5.59 -16.65 -2.80
CA GLN A 401 -5.73 -17.58 -1.69
C GLN A 401 -7.20 -17.93 -1.49
N PRO A 402 -7.61 -19.22 -1.60
CA PRO A 402 -9.00 -19.61 -1.33
C PRO A 402 -9.42 -19.27 0.10
N GLY A 403 -10.54 -18.57 0.26
CA GLY A 403 -11.02 -18.06 1.54
C GLY A 403 -10.09 -17.03 2.20
N GLY A 404 -9.01 -16.63 1.54
CA GLY A 404 -8.03 -15.68 2.06
C GLY A 404 -8.57 -14.26 2.09
N SER A 405 -8.14 -13.48 3.08
CA SER A 405 -8.46 -12.06 3.28
C SER A 405 -7.25 -11.18 2.93
N HIS A 406 -7.24 -9.94 3.38
CA HIS A 406 -6.11 -9.00 3.25
C HIS A 406 -4.82 -9.50 3.91
N THR A 407 -4.91 -10.57 4.70
CA THR A 407 -3.78 -11.24 5.34
C THR A 407 -3.17 -12.36 4.48
N ALA A 408 -3.55 -12.50 3.20
CA ALA A 408 -2.97 -13.45 2.27
C ALA A 408 -1.46 -13.20 2.10
N ARG A 409 -0.64 -14.22 2.33
CA ARG A 409 0.82 -14.21 2.23
C ARG A 409 1.32 -15.53 1.65
N ILE A 410 2.54 -15.55 1.13
CA ILE A 410 3.13 -16.79 0.56
C ILE A 410 3.14 -17.92 1.59
N LEU A 411 3.58 -17.65 2.81
CA LEU A 411 3.73 -18.69 3.85
C LEU A 411 2.39 -19.23 4.37
N ASN A 412 1.28 -18.50 4.22
CA ASN A 412 -0.04 -18.97 4.61
C ASN A 412 -0.91 -19.47 3.44
N MET A 413 -0.34 -19.53 2.21
CA MET A 413 -1.01 -20.13 1.07
C MET A 413 -1.21 -21.65 1.26
N PRO A 414 -2.21 -22.25 0.61
CA PRO A 414 -2.31 -23.70 0.45
C PRO A 414 -1.00 -24.27 -0.10
N GLU A 415 -0.61 -25.46 0.39
CA GLU A 415 0.72 -26.04 0.13
C GLU A 415 1.10 -26.09 -1.35
N GLY A 416 0.18 -26.46 -2.24
CA GLY A 416 0.44 -26.51 -3.68
C GLY A 416 0.77 -25.14 -4.26
N MET A 417 -0.03 -24.10 -3.93
CA MET A 417 0.23 -22.73 -4.38
C MET A 417 1.53 -22.18 -3.79
N ARG A 418 1.77 -22.43 -2.51
CA ARG A 418 3.00 -22.00 -1.84
C ARG A 418 4.23 -22.58 -2.52
N ASN A 419 4.22 -23.89 -2.79
CA ASN A 419 5.35 -24.55 -3.43
C ASN A 419 5.60 -24.02 -4.85
N GLU A 420 4.55 -23.80 -5.64
CA GLU A 420 4.65 -23.17 -6.96
C GLU A 420 5.28 -21.77 -6.90
N ILE A 421 4.85 -20.93 -5.95
CA ILE A 421 5.42 -19.59 -5.75
C ILE A 421 6.91 -19.68 -5.38
N LEU A 422 7.28 -20.59 -4.46
CA LEU A 422 8.66 -20.76 -4.02
C LEU A 422 9.55 -21.28 -5.15
N GLU A 423 9.06 -22.18 -6.01
CA GLU A 423 9.77 -22.66 -7.20
C GLU A 423 10.03 -21.52 -8.19
N LEU A 424 9.02 -20.70 -8.49
CA LEU A 424 9.15 -19.52 -9.35
C LEU A 424 10.17 -18.51 -8.79
N LEU A 425 10.09 -18.21 -7.50
CA LEU A 425 11.03 -17.31 -6.84
C LEU A 425 12.47 -17.85 -6.91
N ASN A 426 12.66 -19.15 -6.66
CA ASN A 426 13.96 -19.79 -6.74
C ASN A 426 14.54 -19.71 -8.17
N GLU A 427 13.71 -20.00 -9.17
CA GLU A 427 14.11 -19.88 -10.58
C GLU A 427 14.49 -18.47 -10.96
N TRP A 428 13.64 -17.48 -10.61
CA TRP A 428 13.81 -16.11 -11.06
C TRP A 428 14.90 -15.34 -10.32
N MET A 429 15.05 -15.61 -9.02
CA MET A 429 16.06 -14.96 -8.18
C MET A 429 17.38 -15.70 -8.15
N GLN A 430 17.42 -16.98 -8.59
CA GLN A 430 18.64 -17.81 -8.62
C GLN A 430 19.39 -17.82 -7.28
N TYR A 431 18.63 -17.82 -6.17
CA TYR A 431 19.22 -18.00 -4.85
C TYR A 431 19.25 -19.49 -4.49
N LYS A 432 20.29 -19.91 -3.81
CA LYS A 432 20.48 -21.27 -3.30
C LYS A 432 20.75 -21.25 -1.80
#